data_31fc9ed3a876ff5f1dc4853f682a8531
#
_entry.id   31fc9ed3a876ff5f1dc4853f682a8531
#
_cell.length_a   1.000
_cell.length_b   1.000
_cell.length_c   1.000
_cell.angle_alpha   90.00
_cell.angle_beta   90.00
_cell.angle_gamma   90.00
#
_symmetry.space_group_name_H-M   'P 1'
#
loop_
_entity.id
_entity.type
_entity.pdbx_description
1 polymer ?
#
loop_
_entity_poly.entity_id
_entity_poly.type
_entity_poly.pdbx_seq_one_letter_code
_entity_poly.pdbx_strand_id
1 'polypeptide(L)'
;MCIRDSVNGVWIDGKLETADRYVLALGSYSPKLLKPLGIKAPVYPLKGYSLTVPITNPAMAPTSTILDETYKVAITRFDNRIRVGGMAEIAGFDLSLNPRRRETLEMIVNDLYPQGGDLTEATFWTGLRPTTPDGTPIVGATPFKNLFLNTGHGTLGWTMACGSGRLLADLMAKKTPQISAEGLDISRYGSNHQESAKHVNPAPAHQ
;
A
#
# COMPACT_ATOMS: atom_id res chain seq x y z
N MET A 1 -27.62 17.90 -20.49
CA MET A 1 -26.94 17.03 -19.52
C MET A 1 -25.69 17.76 -19.08
N CYS A 2 -25.69 18.39 -17.88
CA CYS A 2 -24.47 19.03 -17.36
C CYS A 2 -23.50 17.94 -16.93
N ILE A 3 -22.50 17.68 -17.74
CA ILE A 3 -21.39 16.81 -17.34
C ILE A 3 -20.58 17.63 -16.34
N ARG A 4 -20.64 17.27 -15.06
CA ARG A 4 -19.71 17.81 -14.06
C ARG A 4 -18.35 17.19 -14.35
N ASP A 5 -17.47 17.98 -14.94
CA ASP A 5 -16.12 17.55 -15.35
C ASP A 5 -15.03 18.01 -14.37
N SER A 6 -15.43 18.59 -13.24
CA SER A 6 -14.52 19.16 -12.23
C SER A 6 -15.07 18.98 -10.81
N VAL A 7 -14.18 18.86 -9.84
CA VAL A 7 -14.47 18.90 -8.41
C VAL A 7 -14.57 20.36 -7.98
N ASN A 8 -15.66 20.75 -7.30
CA ASN A 8 -15.88 22.12 -6.84
C ASN A 8 -15.29 22.40 -5.45
N GLY A 9 -15.06 21.36 -4.65
CA GLY A 9 -14.52 21.47 -3.30
C GLY A 9 -14.61 20.16 -2.54
N VAL A 10 -14.03 20.15 -1.36
CA VAL A 10 -14.07 19.03 -0.42
C VAL A 10 -14.67 19.53 0.90
N TRP A 11 -15.66 18.81 1.40
CA TRP A 11 -16.24 19.10 2.72
C TRP A 11 -15.36 18.50 3.81
N ILE A 12 -14.85 19.34 4.69
CA ILE A 12 -14.04 18.98 5.86
C ILE A 12 -14.70 19.59 7.08
N ASP A 13 -15.13 18.76 8.02
CA ASP A 13 -15.79 19.20 9.28
C ASP A 13 -16.91 20.23 9.08
N GLY A 14 -17.73 20.01 8.05
CA GLY A 14 -18.87 20.89 7.72
C GLY A 14 -18.50 22.17 6.97
N LYS A 15 -17.23 22.38 6.62
CA LYS A 15 -16.76 23.52 5.84
C LYS A 15 -16.32 23.08 4.44
N LEU A 16 -16.71 23.84 3.42
CA LEU A 16 -16.28 23.61 2.05
C LEU A 16 -14.89 24.23 1.81
N GLU A 17 -13.91 23.39 1.58
CA GLU A 17 -12.57 23.81 1.17
C GLU A 17 -12.44 23.70 -0.35
N THR A 18 -11.93 24.76 -0.97
CA THR A 18 -11.79 24.87 -2.44
C THR A 18 -10.33 25.01 -2.83
N ALA A 19 -9.98 24.44 -3.99
CA ALA A 19 -8.65 24.54 -4.58
C ALA A 19 -8.74 24.44 -6.11
N ASP A 20 -7.70 24.88 -6.81
CA ASP A 20 -7.60 24.76 -8.27
C ASP A 20 -7.47 23.29 -8.69
N ARG A 21 -6.82 22.47 -7.86
CA ARG A 21 -6.55 21.05 -8.12
C ARG A 21 -6.63 20.23 -6.86
N TYR A 22 -7.07 19.00 -7.01
CA TYR A 22 -7.25 18.05 -5.91
C TYR A 22 -6.42 16.80 -6.17
N VAL A 23 -5.75 16.31 -5.14
CA VAL A 23 -5.04 15.02 -5.17
C VAL A 23 -5.67 14.08 -4.15
N LEU A 24 -6.11 12.92 -4.62
CA LEU A 24 -6.62 11.88 -3.74
C LEU A 24 -5.54 10.83 -3.54
N ALA A 25 -4.97 10.78 -2.33
CA ALA A 25 -3.83 9.95 -1.94
C ALA A 25 -4.15 9.12 -0.68
N LEU A 26 -5.37 8.60 -0.55
CA LEU A 26 -5.90 7.96 0.66
C LEU A 26 -5.67 6.44 0.69
N GLY A 27 -4.77 5.91 -0.14
CA GLY A 27 -4.41 4.50 -0.15
C GLY A 27 -5.65 3.61 -0.30
N SER A 28 -5.83 2.66 0.61
CA SER A 28 -6.96 1.71 0.60
C SER A 28 -8.34 2.36 0.72
N TYR A 29 -8.43 3.60 1.20
CA TYR A 29 -9.69 4.33 1.32
C TYR A 29 -10.06 5.12 0.06
N SER A 30 -9.15 5.28 -0.89
CA SER A 30 -9.36 6.01 -2.16
C SER A 30 -10.63 5.55 -2.91
N PRO A 31 -10.92 4.25 -3.06
CA PRO A 31 -12.12 3.80 -3.75
C PRO A 31 -13.43 4.28 -3.15
N LYS A 32 -13.47 4.50 -1.82
CA LYS A 32 -14.69 4.97 -1.14
C LYS A 32 -15.07 6.38 -1.56
N LEU A 33 -14.07 7.26 -1.76
CA LEU A 33 -14.29 8.64 -2.19
C LEU A 33 -14.48 8.75 -3.71
N LEU A 34 -13.92 7.82 -4.48
CA LEU A 34 -14.04 7.80 -5.93
C LEU A 34 -15.36 7.22 -6.43
N LYS A 35 -15.96 6.30 -5.66
CA LYS A 35 -17.22 5.64 -6.03
C LYS A 35 -18.38 6.61 -6.29
N PRO A 36 -18.66 7.63 -5.46
CA PRO A 36 -19.70 8.62 -5.72
C PRO A 36 -19.45 9.47 -6.98
N LEU A 37 -18.20 9.57 -7.43
CA LEU A 37 -17.79 10.26 -8.67
C LEU A 37 -17.89 9.37 -9.90
N GLY A 38 -18.31 8.11 -9.76
CA GLY A 38 -18.38 7.14 -10.85
C GLY A 38 -17.03 6.57 -11.30
N ILE A 39 -15.95 6.84 -10.55
CA ILE A 39 -14.62 6.32 -10.83
C ILE A 39 -14.41 5.00 -10.10
N LYS A 40 -14.14 3.94 -10.86
CA LYS A 40 -13.81 2.61 -10.33
C LYS A 40 -12.31 2.46 -10.20
N ALA A 41 -11.78 2.56 -8.98
CA ALA A 41 -10.37 2.31 -8.70
C ALA A 41 -10.25 0.94 -7.99
N PRO A 42 -9.62 -0.06 -8.61
CA PRO A 42 -9.54 -1.41 -8.05
C PRO A 42 -8.38 -1.50 -7.02
N VAL A 43 -8.44 -0.70 -5.99
CA VAL A 43 -7.49 -0.73 -4.87
C VAL A 43 -8.11 -1.52 -3.73
N TYR A 44 -7.52 -2.69 -3.43
CA TYR A 44 -7.99 -3.58 -2.37
C TYR A 44 -7.19 -3.35 -1.07
N PRO A 45 -7.85 -3.32 0.10
CA PRO A 45 -7.20 -3.19 1.41
C PRO A 45 -6.62 -4.55 1.84
N LEU A 46 -5.39 -4.87 1.40
CA LEU A 46 -4.72 -6.10 1.77
C LEU A 46 -4.13 -5.99 3.18
N LYS A 47 -4.71 -6.73 4.13
CA LYS A 47 -4.33 -6.68 5.53
C LYS A 47 -2.98 -7.32 5.77
N GLY A 48 -2.11 -6.64 6.48
CA GLY A 48 -0.82 -7.14 6.93
C GLY A 48 -0.61 -6.92 8.41
N TYR A 49 0.32 -7.67 8.99
CA TYR A 49 0.61 -7.64 10.42
C TYR A 49 2.05 -7.26 10.69
N SER A 50 2.30 -6.69 11.85
CA SER A 50 3.64 -6.45 12.33
C SER A 50 3.74 -6.55 13.84
N LEU A 51 4.91 -7.01 14.30
CA LEU A 51 5.30 -7.06 15.69
C LEU A 51 6.51 -6.14 15.88
N THR A 52 6.49 -5.33 16.93
CA THR A 52 7.62 -4.49 17.31
C THR A 52 8.10 -4.96 18.67
N VAL A 53 9.31 -5.48 18.73
CA VAL A 53 9.91 -6.11 19.92
C VAL A 53 11.04 -5.22 20.43
N PRO A 54 11.03 -4.79 21.71
CA PRO A 54 12.16 -4.10 22.31
C PRO A 54 13.40 -4.99 22.34
N ILE A 55 14.58 -4.44 21.98
CA ILE A 55 15.84 -5.17 22.07
C ILE A 55 16.33 -5.14 23.52
N THR A 56 16.58 -6.32 24.08
CA THR A 56 17.17 -6.50 25.43
C THR A 56 18.63 -6.91 25.36
N ASN A 57 19.02 -7.63 24.31
CA ASN A 57 20.41 -8.00 24.07
C ASN A 57 20.83 -7.61 22.65
N PRO A 58 21.52 -6.47 22.48
CA PRO A 58 21.91 -5.98 21.15
C PRO A 58 22.84 -6.91 20.36
N ALA A 59 23.64 -7.74 21.06
CA ALA A 59 24.56 -8.69 20.42
C ALA A 59 23.83 -9.90 19.83
N MET A 60 22.64 -10.22 20.34
CA MET A 60 21.80 -11.34 19.87
C MET A 60 20.64 -10.88 19.00
N ALA A 61 20.53 -9.59 18.72
CA ALA A 61 19.53 -9.01 17.85
C ALA A 61 20.00 -8.98 16.38
N PRO A 62 19.08 -8.84 15.39
CA PRO A 62 19.49 -8.70 14.00
C PRO A 62 20.44 -7.53 13.78
N THR A 63 21.41 -7.67 12.89
CA THR A 63 22.31 -6.59 12.44
C THR A 63 21.91 -6.04 11.07
N SER A 64 21.11 -6.79 10.31
CA SER A 64 20.60 -6.43 8.98
C SER A 64 19.14 -6.82 8.84
N THR A 65 18.52 -6.40 7.75
CA THR A 65 17.19 -6.91 7.36
C THR A 65 17.34 -8.31 6.77
N ILE A 66 16.53 -9.24 7.24
CA ILE A 66 16.39 -10.57 6.66
C ILE A 66 14.94 -10.80 6.22
N LEU A 67 14.75 -11.66 5.24
CA LEU A 67 13.44 -12.14 4.79
C LEU A 67 13.39 -13.65 4.99
N ASP A 68 12.49 -14.09 5.89
CA ASP A 68 12.13 -15.50 5.98
C ASP A 68 11.21 -15.87 4.81
N GLU A 69 11.72 -16.68 3.90
CA GLU A 69 11.01 -17.09 2.69
C GLU A 69 9.92 -18.13 2.95
N THR A 70 10.00 -18.86 4.08
CA THR A 70 9.01 -19.87 4.46
C THR A 70 7.67 -19.23 4.84
N TYR A 71 7.74 -18.20 5.69
CA TYR A 71 6.55 -17.50 6.19
C TYR A 71 6.33 -16.14 5.53
N LYS A 72 7.22 -15.72 4.61
CA LYS A 72 7.18 -14.39 3.95
C LYS A 72 7.15 -13.25 4.97
N VAL A 73 8.07 -13.32 5.94
CA VAL A 73 8.18 -12.36 7.04
C VAL A 73 9.55 -11.67 6.98
N ALA A 74 9.53 -10.35 6.98
CA ALA A 74 10.74 -9.53 7.07
C ALA A 74 11.03 -9.17 8.52
N ILE A 75 12.30 -9.31 8.94
CA ILE A 75 12.79 -8.92 10.27
C ILE A 75 13.87 -7.85 10.07
N THR A 76 13.69 -6.71 10.71
CA THR A 76 14.59 -5.56 10.59
C THR A 76 14.85 -4.95 11.95
N ARG A 77 16.10 -4.56 12.19
CA ARG A 77 16.44 -3.76 13.37
C ARG A 77 16.25 -2.27 13.09
N PHE A 78 15.57 -1.59 14.00
CA PHE A 78 15.45 -0.13 14.05
C PHE A 78 15.94 0.34 15.42
N ASP A 79 17.16 0.84 15.50
CA ASP A 79 17.82 1.28 16.74
C ASP A 79 17.73 0.22 17.85
N ASN A 80 16.84 0.44 18.82
CA ASN A 80 16.60 -0.42 19.99
C ASN A 80 15.40 -1.37 19.83
N ARG A 81 14.88 -1.58 18.60
CA ARG A 81 13.69 -2.39 18.32
C ARG A 81 13.93 -3.35 17.17
N ILE A 82 13.33 -4.53 17.25
CA ILE A 82 13.16 -5.45 16.13
C ILE A 82 11.77 -5.23 15.56
N ARG A 83 11.69 -4.93 14.28
CA ARG A 83 10.42 -4.89 13.55
C ARG A 83 10.26 -6.14 12.74
N VAL A 84 9.17 -6.86 12.97
CA VAL A 84 8.80 -8.07 12.27
C VAL A 84 7.53 -7.79 11.52
N GLY A 85 7.52 -7.96 10.21
CA GLY A 85 6.36 -7.64 9.40
C GLY A 85 6.17 -8.62 8.26
N GLY A 86 4.94 -8.99 8.01
CA GLY A 86 4.65 -9.92 6.93
C GLY A 86 3.17 -10.18 6.77
N MET A 87 2.89 -11.31 6.16
CA MET A 87 1.57 -11.84 5.91
C MET A 87 0.72 -10.98 4.97
N ALA A 88 -0.27 -11.62 4.37
CA ALA A 88 -1.28 -10.98 3.54
C ALA A 88 -2.61 -11.69 3.82
N GLU A 89 -3.62 -10.92 4.20
CA GLU A 89 -4.94 -11.46 4.53
C GLU A 89 -6.02 -10.68 3.80
N ILE A 90 -6.93 -11.40 3.15
CA ILE A 90 -8.09 -10.85 2.45
C ILE A 90 -9.22 -10.73 3.47
N ALA A 91 -9.34 -9.58 4.10
CA ALA A 91 -10.30 -9.31 5.18
C ALA A 91 -11.07 -7.99 4.98
N GLY A 92 -10.99 -7.39 3.79
CA GLY A 92 -11.59 -6.08 3.55
C GLY A 92 -11.01 -5.02 4.49
N PHE A 93 -11.89 -4.23 5.12
CA PHE A 93 -11.49 -3.17 6.04
C PHE A 93 -11.44 -3.62 7.52
N ASP A 94 -11.47 -4.93 7.78
CA ASP A 94 -11.34 -5.43 9.14
C ASP A 94 -9.92 -5.23 9.67
N LEU A 95 -9.81 -4.48 10.78
CA LEU A 95 -8.57 -4.18 11.49
C LEU A 95 -8.43 -4.96 12.80
N SER A 96 -9.26 -5.98 13.03
CA SER A 96 -9.13 -6.84 14.20
C SER A 96 -7.77 -7.53 14.24
N LEU A 97 -7.18 -7.64 15.42
CA LEU A 97 -5.89 -8.30 15.62
C LEU A 97 -6.12 -9.80 15.86
N ASN A 98 -5.70 -10.62 14.89
CA ASN A 98 -5.82 -12.07 14.99
C ASN A 98 -4.67 -12.66 15.83
N PRO A 99 -4.94 -13.28 17.01
CA PRO A 99 -3.89 -13.82 17.89
C PRO A 99 -2.99 -14.85 17.20
N ARG A 100 -3.54 -15.71 16.33
CA ARG A 100 -2.74 -16.71 15.59
C ARG A 100 -1.66 -16.07 14.70
N ARG A 101 -1.93 -14.86 14.19
CA ARG A 101 -0.95 -14.12 13.38
C ARG A 101 0.18 -13.58 14.25
N ARG A 102 -0.14 -13.16 15.47
CA ARG A 102 0.84 -12.77 16.48
C ARG A 102 1.74 -13.95 16.84
N GLU A 103 1.15 -15.08 17.18
CA GLU A 103 1.87 -16.32 17.54
C GLU A 103 2.88 -16.73 16.45
N THR A 104 2.49 -16.63 15.17
CA THR A 104 3.40 -16.93 14.05
C THR A 104 4.58 -15.96 13.99
N LEU A 105 4.37 -14.66 14.19
CA LEU A 105 5.46 -13.68 14.21
C LEU A 105 6.39 -13.88 15.41
N GLU A 106 5.83 -14.18 16.57
CA GLU A 106 6.60 -14.47 17.79
C GLU A 106 7.43 -15.74 17.64
N MET A 107 6.87 -16.79 17.06
CA MET A 107 7.56 -18.04 16.75
C MET A 107 8.81 -17.78 15.89
N ILE A 108 8.69 -17.01 14.83
CA ILE A 108 9.79 -16.72 13.89
C ILE A 108 10.89 -15.91 14.60
N VAL A 109 10.51 -14.92 15.41
CA VAL A 109 11.50 -14.13 16.19
C VAL A 109 12.21 -15.01 17.20
N ASN A 110 11.48 -15.86 17.90
CA ASN A 110 12.05 -16.74 18.91
C ASN A 110 12.97 -17.82 18.31
N ASP A 111 12.66 -18.27 17.10
CA ASP A 111 13.50 -19.24 16.38
C ASP A 111 14.82 -18.61 15.91
N LEU A 112 14.76 -17.41 15.33
CA LEU A 112 15.94 -16.75 14.75
C LEU A 112 16.74 -15.90 15.74
N TYR A 113 16.08 -15.30 16.72
CA TYR A 113 16.68 -14.35 17.70
C TYR A 113 16.15 -14.58 19.12
N PRO A 114 16.31 -15.78 19.70
CA PRO A 114 15.65 -16.17 20.97
C PRO A 114 16.05 -15.32 22.18
N GLN A 115 17.16 -14.61 22.10
CA GLN A 115 17.68 -13.76 23.18
C GLN A 115 17.81 -12.29 22.76
N GLY A 116 17.31 -11.93 21.57
CA GLY A 116 17.50 -10.61 20.98
C GLY A 116 16.58 -9.54 21.56
N GLY A 117 15.40 -9.90 22.05
CA GLY A 117 14.41 -8.95 22.50
C GLY A 117 13.37 -9.56 23.44
N ASP A 118 12.52 -8.71 24.00
CA ASP A 118 11.45 -9.10 24.92
C ASP A 118 10.10 -9.18 24.19
N LEU A 119 9.63 -10.39 23.95
CA LEU A 119 8.35 -10.66 23.31
C LEU A 119 7.14 -10.33 24.21
N THR A 120 7.33 -10.27 25.53
CA THR A 120 6.25 -9.92 26.46
C THR A 120 5.84 -8.46 26.35
N GLU A 121 6.81 -7.60 26.04
CA GLU A 121 6.62 -6.16 25.79
C GLU A 121 6.40 -5.82 24.32
N ALA A 122 6.20 -6.84 23.48
CA ALA A 122 6.04 -6.63 22.05
C ALA A 122 4.68 -6.00 21.69
N THR A 123 4.72 -4.97 20.86
CA THR A 123 3.51 -4.32 20.32
C THR A 123 3.09 -4.99 19.02
N PHE A 124 1.87 -5.50 18.98
CA PHE A 124 1.26 -6.11 17.80
C PHE A 124 0.34 -5.12 17.08
N TRP A 125 0.48 -5.02 15.75
CA TRP A 125 -0.24 -4.05 14.94
C TRP A 125 -0.67 -4.63 13.59
N THR A 126 -1.71 -4.08 12.99
CA THR A 126 -2.18 -4.41 11.65
C THR A 126 -2.45 -3.14 10.83
N GLY A 127 -2.36 -3.28 9.51
CA GLY A 127 -2.70 -2.21 8.57
C GLY A 127 -3.10 -2.74 7.21
N LEU A 128 -3.67 -1.85 6.39
CA LEU A 128 -4.23 -2.17 5.08
C LEU A 128 -3.33 -1.64 3.97
N ARG A 129 -2.68 -2.54 3.24
CA ARG A 129 -1.88 -2.18 2.06
C ARG A 129 -2.80 -1.87 0.89
N PRO A 130 -2.65 -0.73 0.23
CA PRO A 130 -3.48 -0.37 -0.92
C PRO A 130 -3.01 -1.12 -2.16
N THR A 131 -3.53 -2.31 -2.41
CA THR A 131 -3.05 -3.22 -3.45
C THR A 131 -3.93 -3.14 -4.68
N THR A 132 -3.32 -2.90 -5.84
CA THR A 132 -3.95 -2.99 -7.16
C THR A 132 -3.86 -4.42 -7.71
N PRO A 133 -4.72 -4.84 -8.66
CA PRO A 133 -4.68 -6.19 -9.22
C PRO A 133 -3.36 -6.54 -9.91
N ASP A 134 -2.69 -5.56 -10.51
CA ASP A 134 -1.44 -5.70 -11.27
C ASP A 134 -0.20 -5.29 -10.46
N GLY A 135 -0.36 -4.88 -9.20
CA GLY A 135 0.72 -4.42 -8.34
C GLY A 135 1.26 -3.02 -8.68
N THR A 136 0.85 -2.44 -9.79
CA THR A 136 1.29 -1.11 -10.25
C THR A 136 0.45 -0.01 -9.58
N PRO A 137 1.06 1.07 -9.04
CA PRO A 137 0.30 2.16 -8.44
C PRO A 137 -0.53 2.94 -9.48
N ILE A 138 -1.53 3.66 -9.00
CA ILE A 138 -2.34 4.58 -9.80
C ILE A 138 -1.83 5.99 -9.53
N VAL A 139 -1.14 6.57 -10.50
CA VAL A 139 -0.55 7.92 -10.43
C VAL A 139 -0.93 8.68 -11.70
N GLY A 140 -1.69 9.76 -11.58
CA GLY A 140 -2.06 10.56 -12.75
C GLY A 140 -3.45 11.19 -12.69
N ALA A 141 -3.92 11.60 -13.86
CA ALA A 141 -5.20 12.26 -14.04
C ALA A 141 -6.39 11.30 -13.89
N THR A 142 -7.56 11.89 -13.69
CA THR A 142 -8.86 11.21 -13.73
C THR A 142 -9.72 11.80 -14.88
N PRO A 143 -10.92 11.29 -15.13
CA PRO A 143 -11.88 11.94 -16.02
C PRO A 143 -12.29 13.37 -15.58
N PHE A 144 -12.04 13.73 -14.31
CA PHE A 144 -12.25 15.09 -13.82
C PHE A 144 -11.01 15.93 -14.05
N LYS A 145 -11.16 17.10 -14.68
CA LYS A 145 -10.04 17.96 -15.14
C LYS A 145 -9.08 18.41 -14.02
N ASN A 146 -9.57 18.49 -12.78
CA ASN A 146 -8.82 18.99 -11.65
C ASN A 146 -8.63 17.96 -10.52
N LEU A 147 -8.97 16.68 -10.75
CA LEU A 147 -8.77 15.60 -9.78
C LEU A 147 -7.68 14.64 -10.26
N PHE A 148 -6.70 14.40 -9.41
CA PHE A 148 -5.56 13.52 -9.65
C PHE A 148 -5.51 12.43 -8.58
N LEU A 149 -4.89 11.29 -8.91
CA LEU A 149 -4.70 10.16 -8.01
C LEU A 149 -3.22 9.91 -7.74
N ASN A 150 -2.92 9.51 -6.51
CA ASN A 150 -1.64 8.95 -6.10
C ASN A 150 -1.88 7.87 -5.06
N THR A 151 -2.16 6.65 -5.49
CA THR A 151 -2.65 5.57 -4.63
C THR A 151 -2.29 4.19 -5.18
N GLY A 152 -2.58 3.14 -4.44
CA GLY A 152 -2.41 1.78 -4.94
C GLY A 152 -0.97 1.25 -4.92
N HIS A 153 -0.08 1.78 -4.07
CA HIS A 153 1.35 1.46 -4.02
C HIS A 153 1.69 0.11 -3.35
N GLY A 154 0.69 -0.66 -2.93
CA GLY A 154 0.88 -1.97 -2.32
C GLY A 154 1.82 -1.96 -1.12
N THR A 155 2.84 -2.81 -1.16
CA THR A 155 3.85 -2.96 -0.09
C THR A 155 5.01 -1.98 -0.22
N LEU A 156 5.18 -1.31 -1.37
CA LEU A 156 6.35 -0.48 -1.69
C LEU A 156 6.06 1.03 -1.64
N GLY A 157 4.93 1.43 -1.07
CA GLY A 157 4.50 2.83 -1.05
C GLY A 157 5.49 3.79 -0.42
N TRP A 158 6.15 3.38 0.67
CA TRP A 158 7.20 4.19 1.29
C TRP A 158 8.38 4.42 0.34
N THR A 159 8.89 3.36 -0.26
CA THR A 159 10.03 3.41 -1.19
C THR A 159 9.71 4.26 -2.42
N MET A 160 8.49 4.16 -2.95
CA MET A 160 8.06 4.89 -4.14
C MET A 160 7.56 6.31 -3.87
N ALA A 161 7.40 6.74 -2.60
CA ALA A 161 6.71 7.96 -2.24
C ALA A 161 7.27 9.21 -2.92
N CYS A 162 8.59 9.42 -2.86
CA CYS A 162 9.25 10.58 -3.47
C CYS A 162 9.13 10.57 -5.00
N GLY A 163 9.33 9.40 -5.63
CA GLY A 163 9.26 9.24 -7.08
C GLY A 163 7.83 9.47 -7.60
N SER A 164 6.82 8.84 -7.00
CA SER A 164 5.43 9.02 -7.42
C SER A 164 4.91 10.44 -7.14
N GLY A 165 5.33 11.05 -6.03
CA GLY A 165 5.01 12.45 -5.72
C GLY A 165 5.60 13.41 -6.74
N ARG A 166 6.87 13.22 -7.13
CA ARG A 166 7.53 14.04 -8.17
C ARG A 166 6.86 13.85 -9.53
N LEU A 167 6.63 12.61 -9.93
CA LEU A 167 5.93 12.31 -11.18
C LEU A 167 4.58 13.02 -11.24
N LEU A 168 3.76 12.88 -10.20
CA LEU A 168 2.47 13.53 -10.15
C LEU A 168 2.57 15.05 -10.22
N ALA A 169 3.52 15.66 -9.52
CA ALA A 169 3.75 17.10 -9.55
C ALA A 169 4.10 17.59 -10.95
N ASP A 170 4.95 16.87 -11.69
CA ASP A 170 5.31 17.21 -13.06
C ASP A 170 4.08 17.09 -14.00
N LEU A 171 3.28 16.03 -13.87
CA LEU A 171 2.03 15.85 -14.63
C LEU A 171 1.02 16.98 -14.34
N MET A 172 0.81 17.33 -13.07
CA MET A 172 -0.07 18.42 -12.68
C MET A 172 0.43 19.77 -13.20
N ALA A 173 1.73 20.00 -13.21
CA ALA A 173 2.34 21.22 -13.75
C ALA A 173 2.45 21.24 -15.27
N LYS A 174 2.00 20.17 -15.97
CA LYS A 174 2.14 19.97 -17.42
C LYS A 174 3.62 20.01 -17.88
N LYS A 175 4.53 19.56 -17.05
CA LYS A 175 5.95 19.38 -17.37
C LYS A 175 6.18 17.97 -17.87
N THR A 176 7.21 17.78 -18.67
CA THR A 176 7.66 16.44 -19.07
C THR A 176 8.28 15.73 -17.87
N PRO A 177 7.73 14.59 -17.40
CA PRO A 177 8.32 13.85 -16.30
C PRO A 177 9.66 13.22 -16.68
N GLN A 178 10.52 12.98 -15.67
CA GLN A 178 11.80 12.29 -15.87
C GLN A 178 11.65 10.81 -16.16
N ILE A 179 10.52 10.20 -15.77
CA ILE A 179 10.18 8.79 -16.02
C ILE A 179 8.87 8.72 -16.78
N SER A 180 8.65 7.63 -17.53
CA SER A 180 7.38 7.41 -18.22
C SER A 180 6.22 7.31 -17.23
N ALA A 181 5.12 7.98 -17.54
CA ALA A 181 3.85 7.85 -16.85
C ALA A 181 2.91 6.85 -17.53
N GLU A 182 3.35 6.22 -18.61
CA GLU A 182 2.55 5.27 -19.38
C GLU A 182 2.07 4.10 -18.51
N GLY A 183 0.78 3.79 -18.59
CA GLY A 183 0.15 2.73 -17.82
C GLY A 183 -0.01 3.01 -16.32
N LEU A 184 0.28 4.23 -15.83
CA LEU A 184 0.12 4.56 -14.42
C LEU A 184 -1.22 5.21 -14.07
N ASP A 185 -1.94 5.76 -15.05
CA ASP A 185 -3.23 6.40 -14.78
C ASP A 185 -4.38 5.39 -14.60
N ILE A 186 -5.53 5.90 -14.17
CA ILE A 186 -6.70 5.08 -13.88
C ILE A 186 -7.36 4.48 -15.13
N SER A 187 -7.08 5.02 -16.33
CA SER A 187 -7.71 4.58 -17.58
C SER A 187 -7.32 3.14 -17.95
N ARG A 188 -6.19 2.63 -17.46
CA ARG A 188 -5.79 1.23 -17.67
C ARG A 188 -6.79 0.20 -17.12
N TYR A 189 -7.66 0.62 -16.21
CA TYR A 189 -8.76 -0.19 -15.68
C TYR A 189 -10.12 0.12 -16.34
N GLY A 190 -10.13 0.82 -17.45
CA GLY A 190 -11.34 1.07 -18.25
C GLY A 190 -11.89 -0.21 -18.89
N SER A 191 -13.13 -0.17 -19.33
CA SER A 191 -13.93 -1.32 -19.80
C SER A 191 -13.34 -2.16 -20.94
N ASN A 192 -12.23 -1.77 -21.55
CA ASN A 192 -11.62 -2.47 -22.68
C ASN A 192 -10.49 -3.44 -22.31
N HIS A 193 -10.12 -3.58 -21.01
CA HIS A 193 -9.03 -4.47 -20.60
C HIS A 193 -9.46 -5.80 -19.94
N GLN A 194 -10.74 -6.19 -20.04
CA GLN A 194 -11.18 -7.51 -19.55
C GLN A 194 -10.69 -8.70 -20.39
N GLU A 195 -10.10 -8.48 -21.56
CA GLU A 195 -9.63 -9.58 -22.42
C GLU A 195 -8.17 -9.98 -22.24
N SER A 196 -7.30 -9.13 -21.68
CA SER A 196 -5.86 -9.47 -21.54
C SER A 196 -5.48 -10.27 -20.30
N ALA A 197 -6.37 -10.43 -19.33
CA ALA A 197 -6.10 -11.24 -18.13
C ALA A 197 -6.21 -12.78 -18.35
N LYS A 198 -6.55 -13.24 -19.56
CA LYS A 198 -6.73 -14.67 -19.86
C LYS A 198 -5.46 -15.42 -20.26
N HIS A 199 -4.31 -14.78 -20.34
CA HIS A 199 -3.05 -15.41 -20.77
C HIS A 199 -1.91 -15.21 -19.76
N VAL A 200 -2.11 -15.59 -18.52
CA VAL A 200 -0.99 -15.92 -17.63
C VAL A 200 -0.85 -17.44 -17.65
N ASN A 201 0.09 -17.94 -18.44
CA ASN A 201 0.51 -19.33 -18.38
C ASN A 201 1.03 -19.63 -16.96
N PRO A 202 0.57 -20.70 -16.29
CA PRO A 202 1.19 -21.14 -15.05
C PRO A 202 2.62 -21.59 -15.36
N ALA A 203 3.58 -21.11 -14.56
CA ALA A 203 4.95 -21.56 -14.62
C ALA A 203 5.02 -23.08 -14.42
N PRO A 204 5.90 -23.81 -15.13
CA PRO A 204 6.03 -25.25 -14.97
C PRO A 204 6.45 -25.59 -13.55
N ALA A 205 5.74 -26.53 -12.94
CA ALA A 205 6.09 -27.10 -11.64
C ALA A 205 7.44 -27.82 -11.78
N HIS A 206 8.43 -27.39 -11.04
CA HIS A 206 9.68 -28.15 -10.89
C HIS A 206 9.40 -29.39 -10.03
N GLN A 207 9.65 -30.54 -10.62
CA GLN A 207 9.72 -31.83 -9.94
C GLN A 207 10.95 -31.90 -9.05
#